data_0b6f60d7bcdf0aca5a529a7851777bf1
#
_entry.id   0b6f60d7bcdf0aca5a529a7851777bf1
#
_cell.length_a   1.000
_cell.length_b   1.000
_cell.length_c   1.000
_cell.angle_alpha   90.00
_cell.angle_beta   90.00
_cell.angle_gamma   90.00
#
_symmetry.space_group_name_H-M   'P 1'
#
loop_
_entity.id
_entity.type
_entity.pdbx_description
1 polymer ?
#
loop_
_entity_poly.entity_id
_entity_poly.type
_entity_poly.pdbx_seq_one_letter_code
_entity_poly.pdbx_strand_id
1 'polypeptide(L)'
;MGMTMTQKILAAHAGLDSVEAGQLITAKLDLVLANDITGPVSINEFEKAGFSKVFDKSKIALVMDHFVPNKDIKSAEQCKKCRTFARRFDIDNFYDVGEMGIEHSLLPEKGLVASGEAVIGADSHTCTYGALGAFSTGVEIGRAHV
;
A
#
# COMPACT_ATOMS: atom_id res chain seq x y z
N MET A 1 14.64 -28.70 2.62
CA MET A 1 14.68 -27.99 1.32
C MET A 1 14.97 -26.52 1.59
N GLY A 2 15.68 -25.81 0.68
CA GLY A 2 15.87 -24.38 0.85
C GLY A 2 14.58 -23.61 0.58
N MET A 3 14.32 -22.53 1.33
CA MET A 3 13.19 -21.61 1.08
C MET A 3 13.45 -20.75 -0.15
N THR A 4 12.41 -20.44 -0.90
CA THR A 4 12.40 -19.39 -1.93
C THR A 4 12.58 -18.01 -1.30
N MET A 5 12.91 -17.00 -2.10
CA MET A 5 12.99 -15.60 -1.63
C MET A 5 11.68 -15.14 -0.98
N THR A 6 10.55 -15.40 -1.60
CA THR A 6 9.22 -15.11 -1.06
C THR A 6 8.99 -15.76 0.31
N GLN A 7 9.31 -17.06 0.44
CA GLN A 7 9.17 -17.76 1.72
C GLN A 7 10.06 -17.16 2.80
N LYS A 8 11.29 -16.76 2.47
CA LYS A 8 12.21 -16.11 3.44
C LYS A 8 11.63 -14.78 3.93
N ILE A 9 11.13 -13.94 3.02
CA ILE A 9 10.53 -12.64 3.37
C ILE A 9 9.31 -12.86 4.26
N LEU A 10 8.38 -13.71 3.84
CA LEU A 10 7.16 -13.97 4.60
C LEU A 10 7.43 -14.62 5.96
N ALA A 11 8.39 -15.55 6.06
CA ALA A 11 8.78 -16.15 7.32
C ALA A 11 9.32 -15.09 8.30
N ALA A 12 10.22 -14.22 7.84
CA ALA A 12 10.77 -13.14 8.64
C ALA A 12 9.68 -12.19 9.16
N HIS A 13 8.71 -11.81 8.29
CA HIS A 13 7.62 -10.92 8.66
C HIS A 13 6.54 -11.58 9.55
N ALA A 14 6.46 -12.92 9.51
CA ALA A 14 5.59 -13.70 10.40
C ALA A 14 6.27 -14.08 11.73
N GLY A 15 7.59 -13.84 11.87
CA GLY A 15 8.35 -14.27 13.03
C GLY A 15 8.50 -15.78 13.12
N LEU A 16 8.57 -16.46 11.96
CA LEU A 16 8.68 -17.92 11.83
C LEU A 16 10.05 -18.29 11.22
N ASP A 17 10.55 -19.47 11.56
CA ASP A 17 11.80 -20.00 10.98
C ASP A 17 11.62 -20.41 9.52
N SER A 18 10.41 -20.84 9.14
CA SER A 18 10.06 -21.23 7.78
C SER A 18 8.56 -21.14 7.53
N VAL A 19 8.17 -21.02 6.26
CA VAL A 19 6.78 -21.06 5.81
C VAL A 19 6.66 -21.97 4.59
N GLU A 20 5.47 -22.56 4.39
CA GLU A 20 5.16 -23.45 3.28
C GLU A 20 4.00 -22.92 2.45
N ALA A 21 3.92 -23.36 1.19
CA ALA A 21 2.78 -23.04 0.34
C ALA A 21 1.48 -23.63 0.93
N GLY A 22 0.43 -22.81 0.96
CA GLY A 22 -0.86 -23.17 1.56
C GLY A 22 -0.96 -22.95 3.07
N GLN A 23 0.13 -22.58 3.74
CA GLN A 23 0.11 -22.20 5.16
C GLN A 23 -0.55 -20.84 5.36
N LEU A 24 -1.49 -20.74 6.30
CA LEU A 24 -2.04 -19.47 6.75
C LEU A 24 -1.08 -18.82 7.75
N ILE A 25 -0.67 -17.60 7.48
CA ILE A 25 0.26 -16.84 8.33
C ILE A 25 -0.26 -15.43 8.59
N THR A 26 0.20 -14.82 9.68
CA THR A 26 0.04 -13.39 9.92
C THR A 26 1.41 -12.74 9.77
N ALA A 27 1.57 -11.88 8.77
CA ALA A 27 2.81 -11.19 8.49
C ALA A 27 2.67 -9.68 8.76
N LYS A 28 3.71 -9.08 9.34
CA LYS A 28 3.81 -7.61 9.49
C LYS A 28 4.09 -6.99 8.14
N LEU A 29 3.54 -5.80 7.91
CA LEU A 29 3.77 -5.03 6.68
C LEU A 29 4.79 -3.92 6.93
N ASP A 30 5.61 -3.65 5.93
CA ASP A 30 6.53 -2.51 5.92
C ASP A 30 5.90 -1.31 5.24
N LEU A 31 5.07 -1.52 4.22
CA LEU A 31 4.38 -0.45 3.53
C LEU A 31 2.98 -0.87 3.07
N VAL A 32 2.04 0.05 3.21
CA VAL A 32 0.70 -0.01 2.60
C VAL A 32 0.56 1.17 1.64
N LEU A 33 0.29 0.88 0.37
CA LEU A 33 0.15 1.88 -0.70
C LEU A 33 -1.31 2.04 -1.11
N ALA A 34 -1.74 3.26 -1.34
CA ALA A 34 -2.96 3.56 -2.07
C ALA A 34 -2.81 4.84 -2.91
N ASN A 35 -3.62 4.98 -3.95
CA ASN A 35 -3.66 6.15 -4.80
C ASN A 35 -5.03 6.85 -4.74
N ASP A 36 -5.24 7.86 -5.56
CA ASP A 36 -6.47 8.65 -5.58
C ASP A 36 -7.68 7.94 -6.24
N ILE A 37 -7.48 6.77 -6.88
CA ILE A 37 -8.57 5.90 -7.35
C ILE A 37 -9.00 4.94 -6.25
N THR A 38 -8.06 4.19 -5.71
CA THR A 38 -8.30 3.06 -4.82
C THR A 38 -8.31 3.43 -3.34
N GLY A 39 -7.57 4.48 -2.96
CA GLY A 39 -7.53 5.02 -1.61
C GLY A 39 -8.91 5.39 -1.04
N PRO A 40 -9.77 6.12 -1.78
CA PRO A 40 -11.12 6.45 -1.29
C PRO A 40 -11.98 5.25 -0.96
N VAL A 41 -11.82 4.15 -1.69
CA VAL A 41 -12.53 2.89 -1.43
C VAL A 41 -12.04 2.26 -0.13
N SER A 42 -10.73 2.13 0.02
CA SER A 42 -10.10 1.60 1.24
C SER A 42 -10.43 2.45 2.46
N ILE A 43 -10.44 3.78 2.31
CA ILE A 43 -10.83 4.72 3.37
C ILE A 43 -12.31 4.52 3.77
N ASN A 44 -13.22 4.30 2.79
CA ASN A 44 -14.61 4.01 3.10
C ASN A 44 -14.76 2.75 3.96
N GLU A 45 -14.07 1.67 3.61
CA GLU A 45 -14.13 0.43 4.38
C GLU A 45 -13.49 0.57 5.76
N PHE A 46 -12.39 1.32 5.87
CA PHE A 46 -11.77 1.67 7.14
C PHE A 46 -12.75 2.42 8.06
N GLU A 47 -13.47 3.41 7.52
CA GLU A 47 -14.48 4.19 8.25
C GLU A 47 -15.69 3.35 8.66
N LYS A 48 -16.21 2.50 7.75
CA LYS A 48 -17.31 1.57 8.03
C LYS A 48 -16.96 0.55 9.11
N ALA A 49 -15.71 0.08 9.13
CA ALA A 49 -15.22 -0.83 10.16
C ALA A 49 -15.06 -0.16 11.53
N GLY A 50 -15.27 1.17 11.64
CA GLY A 50 -15.21 1.91 12.89
C GLY A 50 -13.80 2.12 13.43
N PHE A 51 -12.77 1.97 12.61
CA PHE A 51 -11.39 2.21 13.05
C PHE A 51 -11.16 3.70 13.33
N SER A 52 -10.55 4.00 14.46
CA SER A 52 -10.27 5.36 14.92
C SER A 52 -8.81 5.77 14.77
N LYS A 53 -7.92 4.84 14.44
CA LYS A 53 -6.49 5.08 14.22
C LYS A 53 -5.92 4.12 13.20
N VAL A 54 -4.89 4.56 12.49
CA VAL A 54 -4.09 3.72 11.60
C VAL A 54 -3.05 2.91 12.38
N PHE A 55 -2.54 1.83 11.79
CA PHE A 55 -1.57 0.96 12.47
C PHE A 55 -0.21 1.64 12.64
N ASP A 56 0.25 2.36 11.62
CA ASP A 56 1.50 3.12 11.63
C ASP A 56 1.46 4.15 10.49
N LYS A 57 1.47 5.43 10.82
CA LYS A 57 1.38 6.52 9.85
C LYS A 57 2.61 6.61 8.92
N SER A 58 3.76 6.16 9.38
CA SER A 58 5.00 6.14 8.60
C SER A 58 5.07 5.01 7.58
N LYS A 59 4.21 3.99 7.74
CA LYS A 59 4.11 2.82 6.87
C LYS A 59 2.92 2.87 5.91
N ILE A 60 2.32 4.02 5.73
CA ILE A 60 1.25 4.26 4.77
C ILE A 60 1.73 5.29 3.76
N ALA A 61 1.62 4.95 2.47
CA ALA A 61 1.87 5.89 1.38
C ALA A 61 0.57 6.15 0.62
N LEU A 62 0.25 7.43 0.42
CA LEU A 62 -0.85 7.89 -0.42
C LEU A 62 -0.28 8.76 -1.53
N VAL A 63 -0.48 8.35 -2.79
CA VAL A 63 0.05 9.06 -3.96
C VAL A 63 -1.11 9.53 -4.84
N MET A 64 -1.14 10.83 -5.12
CA MET A 64 -2.16 11.43 -5.99
C MET A 64 -1.61 11.50 -7.41
N ASP A 65 -1.74 10.43 -8.22
CA ASP A 65 -1.09 10.32 -9.51
C ASP A 65 -2.01 9.93 -10.69
N HIS A 66 -3.25 9.52 -10.43
CA HIS A 66 -4.18 9.12 -11.48
C HIS A 66 -5.17 10.22 -11.85
N PHE A 67 -5.70 10.96 -10.86
CA PHE A 67 -6.74 11.98 -11.04
C PHE A 67 -6.22 13.41 -10.97
N VAL A 68 -4.92 13.60 -10.88
CA VAL A 68 -4.30 14.92 -10.80
C VAL A 68 -3.54 15.20 -12.10
N PRO A 69 -3.79 16.35 -12.76
CA PRO A 69 -4.79 17.37 -12.45
C PRO A 69 -6.24 16.87 -12.62
N ASN A 70 -7.13 17.28 -11.71
CA ASN A 70 -8.50 16.76 -11.71
C ASN A 70 -9.27 17.21 -12.96
N LYS A 71 -9.89 16.28 -13.66
CA LYS A 71 -10.67 16.54 -14.89
C LYS A 71 -12.12 16.94 -14.61
N ASP A 72 -12.66 16.59 -13.45
CA ASP A 72 -14.06 16.81 -13.07
C ASP A 72 -14.22 16.84 -11.52
N ILE A 73 -15.45 17.13 -11.08
CA ILE A 73 -15.79 17.20 -9.65
C ILE A 73 -15.60 15.84 -8.97
N LYS A 74 -15.94 14.73 -9.63
CA LYS A 74 -15.82 13.40 -9.04
C LYS A 74 -14.37 13.06 -8.72
N SER A 75 -13.46 13.30 -9.66
CA SER A 75 -12.02 13.08 -9.43
C SER A 75 -11.48 13.99 -8.31
N ALA A 76 -11.95 15.26 -8.26
CA ALA A 76 -11.58 16.18 -7.19
C ALA A 76 -12.06 15.73 -5.80
N GLU A 77 -13.28 15.16 -5.73
CA GLU A 77 -13.81 14.59 -4.48
C GLU A 77 -13.02 13.38 -3.99
N GLN A 78 -12.56 12.51 -4.90
CA GLN A 78 -11.69 11.38 -4.57
C GLN A 78 -10.37 11.87 -3.97
N CYS A 79 -9.69 12.80 -4.64
CA CYS A 79 -8.47 13.41 -4.12
C CYS A 79 -8.70 14.13 -2.78
N LYS A 80 -9.83 14.85 -2.63
CA LYS A 80 -10.20 15.50 -1.37
C LYS A 80 -10.33 14.48 -0.24
N LYS A 81 -10.91 13.32 -0.50
CA LYS A 81 -11.06 12.26 0.52
C LYS A 81 -9.70 11.76 0.99
N CYS A 82 -8.78 11.47 0.08
CA CYS A 82 -7.41 11.08 0.42
C CYS A 82 -6.68 12.17 1.23
N ARG A 83 -6.78 13.44 0.81
CA ARG A 83 -6.21 14.59 1.54
C ARG A 83 -6.76 14.71 2.95
N THR A 84 -8.08 14.53 3.11
CA THR A 84 -8.73 14.61 4.43
C THR A 84 -8.25 13.49 5.34
N PHE A 85 -8.14 12.27 4.81
CA PHE A 85 -7.63 11.12 5.54
C PHE A 85 -6.17 11.31 5.93
N ALA A 86 -5.31 11.72 4.99
CA ALA A 86 -3.90 11.97 5.24
C ALA A 86 -3.69 13.00 6.37
N ARG A 87 -4.44 14.12 6.34
CA ARG A 87 -4.39 15.15 7.39
C ARG A 87 -4.93 14.66 8.73
N ARG A 88 -6.05 13.90 8.73
CA ARG A 88 -6.67 13.38 9.95
C ARG A 88 -5.76 12.45 10.72
N PHE A 89 -4.99 11.63 10.02
CA PHE A 89 -4.10 10.63 10.62
C PHE A 89 -2.63 11.00 10.56
N ASP A 90 -2.32 12.22 10.10
CA ASP A 90 -0.96 12.76 10.00
C ASP A 90 -0.03 11.80 9.24
N ILE A 91 -0.49 11.31 8.06
CA ILE A 91 0.25 10.35 7.24
C ILE A 91 1.54 10.99 6.75
N ASP A 92 2.68 10.35 7.05
CA ASP A 92 4.00 10.90 6.75
C ASP A 92 4.32 10.88 5.24
N ASN A 93 3.87 9.83 4.53
CA ASN A 93 4.17 9.65 3.10
C ASN A 93 2.93 9.98 2.25
N PHE A 94 2.57 11.25 2.21
CA PHE A 94 1.49 11.76 1.39
C PHE A 94 2.05 12.66 0.28
N TYR A 95 1.85 12.24 -0.97
CA TYR A 95 2.38 12.91 -2.16
C TYR A 95 1.25 13.47 -3.02
N ASP A 96 1.05 14.76 -2.93
CA ASP A 96 0.02 15.52 -3.66
C ASP A 96 0.64 16.38 -4.77
N VAL A 97 -0.14 17.23 -5.40
CA VAL A 97 0.31 18.15 -6.46
C VAL A 97 1.55 18.92 -6.04
N GLY A 98 2.57 18.86 -6.87
CA GLY A 98 3.88 19.49 -6.63
C GLY A 98 4.94 18.54 -6.06
N GLU A 99 4.53 17.45 -5.41
CA GLU A 99 5.45 16.43 -4.85
C GLU A 99 5.13 15.02 -5.35
N MET A 100 4.04 14.88 -6.10
CA MET A 100 3.60 13.61 -6.66
C MET A 100 4.48 13.15 -7.83
N GLY A 101 4.40 11.87 -8.15
CA GLY A 101 4.96 11.23 -9.32
C GLY A 101 4.20 9.94 -9.58
N ILE A 102 4.55 9.19 -10.62
CA ILE A 102 4.01 7.84 -10.84
C ILE A 102 4.37 6.99 -9.61
N GLU A 103 3.36 6.49 -8.89
CA GLU A 103 3.55 5.86 -7.58
C GLU A 103 4.60 4.75 -7.57
N HIS A 104 4.61 3.90 -8.60
CA HIS A 104 5.55 2.78 -8.67
C HIS A 104 6.98 3.17 -9.04
N SER A 105 7.22 4.40 -9.46
CA SER A 105 8.55 5.00 -9.58
C SER A 105 8.91 5.85 -8.36
N LEU A 106 7.95 6.64 -7.90
CA LEU A 106 8.13 7.58 -6.80
C LEU A 106 8.54 6.88 -5.49
N LEU A 107 7.84 5.80 -5.10
CA LEU A 107 8.09 5.14 -3.82
C LEU A 107 9.49 4.51 -3.73
N PRO A 108 10.01 3.80 -4.78
CA PRO A 108 11.40 3.38 -4.81
C PRO A 108 12.40 4.54 -4.78
N GLU A 109 12.17 5.62 -5.54
CA GLU A 109 13.03 6.81 -5.57
C GLU A 109 13.10 7.51 -4.21
N LYS A 110 12.02 7.49 -3.45
CA LYS A 110 11.96 8.00 -2.07
C LYS A 110 12.54 7.03 -1.04
N GLY A 111 12.95 5.82 -1.45
CA GLY A 111 13.48 4.81 -0.55
C GLY A 111 12.43 4.16 0.35
N LEU A 112 11.15 4.24 -0.04
CA LEU A 112 10.03 3.66 0.71
C LEU A 112 9.78 2.19 0.40
N VAL A 113 10.46 1.65 -0.59
CA VAL A 113 10.42 0.23 -0.95
C VAL A 113 11.84 -0.27 -1.14
N ALA A 114 12.21 -1.27 -0.37
CA ALA A 114 13.51 -1.91 -0.42
C ALA A 114 13.43 -3.43 -0.55
N SER A 115 14.57 -4.06 -0.85
CA SER A 115 14.67 -5.51 -0.93
C SER A 115 14.40 -6.17 0.43
N GLY A 116 13.60 -7.22 0.41
CA GLY A 116 13.25 -7.97 1.61
C GLY A 116 12.03 -7.46 2.36
N GLU A 117 11.42 -6.38 1.93
CA GLU A 117 10.21 -5.81 2.54
C GLU A 117 8.93 -6.53 2.09
N ALA A 118 7.88 -6.38 2.91
CA ALA A 118 6.53 -6.84 2.64
C ALA A 118 5.61 -5.64 2.38
N VAL A 119 5.15 -5.49 1.14
CA VAL A 119 4.36 -4.36 0.66
C VAL A 119 2.99 -4.82 0.18
N ILE A 120 1.94 -4.14 0.61
CA ILE A 120 0.59 -4.32 0.09
C ILE A 120 0.11 -3.00 -0.50
N GLY A 121 -0.47 -3.05 -1.69
CA GLY A 121 -1.05 -1.88 -2.34
C GLY A 121 -2.49 -2.11 -2.76
N ALA A 122 -3.27 -1.04 -2.79
CA ALA A 122 -4.61 -1.06 -3.36
C ALA A 122 -4.59 -0.92 -4.89
N ASP A 123 -3.42 -0.90 -5.51
CA ASP A 123 -3.21 -0.87 -6.96
C ASP A 123 -2.83 -2.26 -7.50
N SER A 124 -3.34 -2.62 -8.68
CA SER A 124 -3.09 -3.91 -9.32
C SER A 124 -1.62 -4.13 -9.73
N HIS A 125 -0.87 -3.05 -9.94
CA HIS A 125 0.54 -3.09 -10.34
C HIS A 125 1.51 -3.08 -9.14
N THR A 126 1.02 -3.15 -7.91
CA THR A 126 1.87 -3.18 -6.70
C THR A 126 2.91 -4.30 -6.74
N CYS A 127 2.61 -5.42 -7.42
CA CYS A 127 3.54 -6.54 -7.58
C CYS A 127 4.85 -6.15 -8.30
N THR A 128 4.92 -4.99 -8.95
CA THR A 128 6.13 -4.49 -9.63
C THR A 128 7.34 -4.37 -8.71
N TYR A 129 7.13 -4.13 -7.41
CA TYR A 129 8.23 -4.04 -6.44
C TYR A 129 8.95 -5.38 -6.18
N GLY A 130 8.38 -6.50 -6.68
CA GLY A 130 9.09 -7.77 -6.77
C GLY A 130 10.38 -7.68 -7.57
N ALA A 131 10.46 -6.79 -8.57
CA ALA A 131 11.68 -6.50 -9.34
C ALA A 131 12.81 -5.91 -8.47
N LEU A 132 12.46 -5.29 -7.34
CA LEU A 132 13.41 -4.75 -6.35
C LEU A 132 13.74 -5.75 -5.24
N GLY A 133 13.17 -6.97 -5.29
CA GLY A 133 13.36 -7.99 -4.28
C GLY A 133 12.45 -7.88 -3.05
N ALA A 134 11.37 -7.11 -3.13
CA ALA A 134 10.34 -7.08 -2.12
C ALA A 134 9.29 -8.19 -2.35
N PHE A 135 8.64 -8.66 -1.29
CA PHE A 135 7.34 -9.32 -1.44
C PHE A 135 6.28 -8.24 -1.58
N SER A 136 5.66 -8.13 -2.74
CA SER A 136 4.65 -7.11 -2.98
C SER A 136 3.44 -7.66 -3.73
N THR A 137 2.25 -7.21 -3.33
CA THR A 137 1.01 -7.67 -3.96
C THR A 137 -0.07 -6.60 -3.90
N GLY A 138 -0.88 -6.55 -4.98
CA GLY A 138 -2.10 -5.75 -5.01
C GLY A 138 -3.23 -6.49 -4.32
N VAL A 139 -3.95 -5.79 -3.45
CA VAL A 139 -5.16 -6.27 -2.77
C VAL A 139 -6.33 -5.41 -3.19
N GLU A 140 -6.80 -5.59 -4.41
CA GLU A 140 -8.03 -4.96 -4.87
C GLU A 140 -9.25 -5.63 -4.24
N ILE A 141 -10.35 -4.89 -4.12
CA ILE A 141 -11.61 -5.35 -3.49
C ILE A 141 -12.08 -6.70 -4.04
N GLY A 142 -11.88 -6.98 -5.33
CA GLY A 142 -12.23 -8.26 -5.94
C GLY A 142 -11.37 -9.46 -5.54
N ARG A 143 -10.21 -9.24 -4.94
CA ARG A 143 -9.30 -10.30 -4.46
C ARG A 143 -9.44 -10.63 -2.98
N ALA A 144 -10.15 -9.81 -2.23
CA ALA A 144 -10.44 -10.06 -0.81
C ALA A 144 -11.56 -11.09 -0.59
N HIS A 145 -12.14 -11.61 -1.66
CA HIS A 145 -13.26 -12.57 -1.63
C HIS A 145 -12.87 -13.97 -2.14
N VAL A 146 -11.60 -14.34 -2.10
CA VAL A 146 -11.17 -15.70 -2.46
C VAL A 146 -10.79 -16.48 -1.20
#